data_703388d3cea6a9b98b68401e6ef88be4
#
_entry.id   703388d3cea6a9b98b68401e6ef88be4
#
_cell.length_a   1.000
_cell.length_b   1.000
_cell.length_c   1.000
_cell.angle_alpha   90.00
_cell.angle_beta   90.00
_cell.angle_gamma   90.00
#
_symmetry.space_group_name_H-M   'P 1'
#
loop_
_entity.id
_entity.type
_entity.pdbx_description
1 polymer ?
#
loop_
_entity_poly.entity_id
_entity_poly.type
_entity_poly.pdbx_seq_one_letter_code
_entity_poly.pdbx_strand_id
1 'polypeptide(L)'
;MSFDLYAYKELRKGVAADCEDRYDQLERRMKFPDEAAQNRFDWKQSKDFIGEIEGFLAILEDRLIEFKEIEFRGMTLTEEDLIQLFYYKFTETPLLKRMDAVKDYFIDSWETLKGRNISEDDQEMLQMKFDKMYTTKDIYTIYNWMLDDCGCDLLPEVPYEKRKLPYEDVFPMLYLKYRLSGGNSTHKNIKHLVIDEMQDYTYLQYTILESLFHCRMTILGDRAQTLDTKQQDVLRFLPKLLGREIRTIEIKKSYRNTLEIARYAEKVSGVSDLELLDRHGKEVVEKTFNTDTELLDELVCHLKCPGDFETAALITTTEEEAFDLSRLLKLRGVNVSYVDRNSSAFKKGLTVTTFYLAKGLEFDQVFALRGAKENPLKNQAEYICATRALHELYVYEIADSLAK
;
A
#
# COMPACT_ATOMS: atom_id res chain seq x y z
N MET A 1 7.77 0.48 -9.82
CA MET A 1 6.45 1.10 -9.61
C MET A 1 5.96 0.64 -8.25
N SER A 2 5.59 1.55 -7.34
CA SER A 2 5.02 1.16 -6.05
C SER A 2 3.74 0.36 -6.27
N PHE A 3 3.49 -0.64 -5.42
CA PHE A 3 2.27 -1.44 -5.50
C PHE A 3 1.02 -0.62 -5.16
N ASP A 4 1.15 0.38 -4.30
CA ASP A 4 0.09 1.34 -4.01
C ASP A 4 -0.33 2.10 -5.28
N LEU A 5 0.62 2.66 -6.03
CA LEU A 5 0.33 3.35 -7.29
C LEU A 5 -0.33 2.44 -8.33
N TYR A 6 0.05 1.16 -8.34
CA TYR A 6 -0.61 0.17 -9.19
C TYR A 6 -2.06 -0.02 -8.76
N ALA A 7 -2.32 -0.19 -7.46
CA ALA A 7 -3.66 -0.36 -6.90
C ALA A 7 -4.55 0.85 -7.20
N TYR A 8 -4.05 2.07 -6.97
CA TYR A 8 -4.79 3.31 -7.27
C TYR A 8 -5.15 3.41 -8.76
N LYS A 9 -4.22 3.09 -9.66
CA LYS A 9 -4.47 3.08 -11.10
C LYS A 9 -5.53 2.06 -11.51
N GLU A 10 -5.52 0.87 -10.91
CA GLU A 10 -6.53 -0.14 -11.19
C GLU A 10 -7.91 0.24 -10.66
N LEU A 11 -7.99 0.85 -9.48
CA LEU A 11 -9.26 1.27 -8.88
C LEU A 11 -9.87 2.49 -9.60
N ARG A 12 -9.06 3.37 -10.14
CA ARG A 12 -9.54 4.47 -11.02
C ARG A 12 -10.22 3.98 -12.30
N LYS A 13 -10.08 2.70 -12.64
CA LYS A 13 -10.82 2.09 -13.74
C LYS A 13 -12.21 1.61 -13.25
N GLY A 14 -13.13 2.57 -13.04
CA GLY A 14 -14.54 2.31 -12.80
C GLY A 14 -14.96 2.00 -11.35
N VAL A 15 -14.07 2.19 -10.36
CA VAL A 15 -14.43 1.98 -8.95
C VAL A 15 -14.50 3.29 -8.18
N ALA A 16 -13.41 4.04 -8.13
CA ALA A 16 -13.31 5.33 -7.45
C ALA A 16 -12.39 6.28 -8.20
N ALA A 17 -12.70 7.57 -8.17
CA ALA A 17 -11.92 8.60 -8.84
C ALA A 17 -10.57 8.84 -8.18
N ASP A 18 -10.49 8.65 -6.86
CA ASP A 18 -9.27 8.86 -6.08
C ASP A 18 -9.15 7.85 -4.91
N CYS A 19 -7.95 7.74 -4.38
CA CYS A 19 -7.63 6.96 -3.19
C CYS A 19 -6.80 7.82 -2.23
N GLU A 20 -6.98 7.63 -0.93
CA GLU A 20 -6.11 8.21 0.08
C GLU A 20 -4.70 7.64 -0.09
N ASP A 21 -3.69 8.49 0.02
CA ASP A 21 -2.30 8.08 -0.04
C ASP A 21 -1.89 7.35 1.26
N ARG A 22 -1.01 6.36 1.13
CA ARG A 22 -0.46 5.61 2.26
C ARG A 22 0.14 6.50 3.33
N TYR A 23 0.88 7.52 2.93
CA TYR A 23 1.57 8.40 3.86
C TYR A 23 0.63 9.38 4.56
N ASP A 24 -0.48 9.79 3.91
CA ASP A 24 -1.54 10.57 4.58
C ASP A 24 -2.16 9.76 5.72
N GLN A 25 -2.45 8.49 5.48
CA GLN A 25 -2.96 7.58 6.50
C GLN A 25 -1.92 7.35 7.61
N LEU A 26 -0.65 7.16 7.26
CA LEU A 26 0.45 7.00 8.21
C LEU A 26 0.58 8.21 9.14
N GLU A 27 0.62 9.43 8.58
CA GLU A 27 0.72 10.67 9.36
C GLU A 27 -0.49 10.90 10.25
N ARG A 28 -1.69 10.60 9.76
CA ARG A 28 -2.90 10.68 10.57
C ARG A 28 -2.83 9.78 11.80
N ARG A 29 -2.34 8.54 11.64
CA ARG A 29 -2.14 7.58 12.74
C ARG A 29 -1.09 8.05 13.75
N MET A 30 -0.05 8.72 13.31
CA MET A 30 0.99 9.27 14.19
C MET A 30 0.49 10.51 14.95
N LYS A 31 -0.26 11.39 14.29
CA LYS A 31 -0.80 12.61 14.90
C LYS A 31 -1.98 12.35 15.85
N PHE A 32 -2.81 11.39 15.51
CA PHE A 32 -4.04 11.06 16.24
C PHE A 32 -4.11 9.54 16.47
N PRO A 33 -3.34 9.01 17.42
CA PRO A 33 -3.37 7.59 17.73
C PRO A 33 -4.78 7.16 18.18
N ASP A 34 -5.38 6.23 17.45
CA ASP A 34 -6.68 5.64 17.73
C ASP A 34 -6.55 4.11 17.61
N GLU A 35 -6.65 3.42 18.74
CA GLU A 35 -6.50 1.97 18.79
C GLU A 35 -7.62 1.25 18.00
N ALA A 36 -8.84 1.77 18.02
CA ALA A 36 -9.96 1.17 17.28
C ALA A 36 -9.74 1.30 15.78
N ALA A 37 -9.31 2.48 15.29
CA ALA A 37 -8.95 2.70 13.89
C ALA A 37 -7.77 1.82 13.46
N GLN A 38 -6.76 1.65 14.34
CA GLN A 38 -5.64 0.75 14.07
C GLN A 38 -6.09 -0.72 13.96
N ASN A 39 -6.90 -1.19 14.91
CA ASN A 39 -7.41 -2.56 14.90
C ASN A 39 -8.27 -2.83 13.66
N ARG A 40 -9.10 -1.86 13.22
CA ARG A 40 -9.89 -1.96 11.99
C ARG A 40 -9.00 -2.03 10.76
N PHE A 41 -7.98 -1.19 10.67
CA PHE A 41 -6.98 -1.25 9.59
C PHE A 41 -6.30 -2.63 9.53
N ASP A 42 -5.76 -3.10 10.66
CA ASP A 42 -5.06 -4.39 10.75
C ASP A 42 -5.96 -5.55 10.34
N TRP A 43 -7.23 -5.52 10.76
CA TRP A 43 -8.22 -6.53 10.40
C TRP A 43 -8.55 -6.52 8.91
N LYS A 44 -8.80 -5.34 8.32
CA LYS A 44 -9.07 -5.21 6.87
C LYS A 44 -7.89 -5.66 5.99
N GLN A 45 -6.67 -5.68 6.53
CA GLN A 45 -5.47 -6.15 5.83
C GLN A 45 -5.11 -7.61 6.13
N SER A 46 -5.92 -8.30 6.92
CA SER A 46 -5.64 -9.64 7.42
C SER A 46 -6.19 -10.77 6.54
N LYS A 47 -5.77 -12.01 6.88
CA LYS A 47 -6.37 -13.23 6.32
C LYS A 47 -7.84 -13.37 6.66
N ASP A 48 -8.24 -12.93 7.85
CA ASP A 48 -9.62 -13.11 8.33
C ASP A 48 -10.58 -12.26 7.49
N PHE A 49 -10.18 -11.03 7.14
CA PHE A 49 -10.97 -10.19 6.25
C PHE A 49 -11.09 -10.74 4.82
N ILE A 50 -10.03 -11.41 4.33
CA ILE A 50 -10.15 -12.17 3.07
C ILE A 50 -11.22 -13.26 3.20
N GLY A 51 -11.30 -13.93 4.35
CA GLY A 51 -12.34 -14.91 4.66
C GLY A 51 -13.76 -14.32 4.60
N GLU A 52 -13.94 -13.10 5.13
CA GLU A 52 -15.22 -12.37 5.02
C GLU A 52 -15.56 -12.04 3.56
N ILE A 53 -14.59 -11.57 2.76
CA ILE A 53 -14.81 -11.31 1.33
C ILE A 53 -15.20 -12.60 0.60
N GLU A 54 -14.51 -13.71 0.83
CA GLU A 54 -14.83 -15.00 0.17
C GLU A 54 -16.19 -15.56 0.63
N GLY A 55 -16.53 -15.41 1.91
CA GLY A 55 -17.85 -15.77 2.44
C GLY A 55 -18.97 -14.95 1.80
N PHE A 56 -18.75 -13.64 1.68
CA PHE A 56 -19.70 -12.75 0.98
C PHE A 56 -19.84 -13.12 -0.50
N LEU A 57 -18.74 -13.40 -1.20
CA LEU A 57 -18.77 -13.80 -2.61
C LEU A 57 -19.58 -15.10 -2.84
N ALA A 58 -19.55 -16.03 -1.89
CA ALA A 58 -20.30 -17.28 -1.98
C ALA A 58 -21.82 -17.09 -1.99
N ILE A 59 -22.32 -16.03 -1.36
CA ILE A 59 -23.77 -15.71 -1.31
C ILE A 59 -24.16 -14.58 -2.28
N LEU A 60 -23.20 -13.87 -2.83
CA LEU A 60 -23.43 -12.72 -3.69
C LEU A 60 -24.15 -13.10 -5.00
N GLU A 61 -23.87 -14.28 -5.54
CA GLU A 61 -24.44 -14.73 -6.81
C GLU A 61 -25.97 -14.67 -6.79
N ASP A 62 -26.59 -15.13 -5.71
CA ASP A 62 -28.05 -15.14 -5.54
C ASP A 62 -28.64 -13.73 -5.37
N ARG A 63 -27.88 -12.80 -4.83
CA ARG A 63 -28.30 -11.40 -4.59
C ARG A 63 -28.09 -10.50 -5.81
N LEU A 64 -27.12 -10.86 -6.65
CA LEU A 64 -26.64 -10.00 -7.75
C LEU A 64 -27.42 -10.18 -9.05
N ILE A 65 -28.01 -11.36 -9.28
CA ILE A 65 -28.59 -11.74 -10.57
C ILE A 65 -30.10 -11.99 -10.44
N GLU A 66 -30.86 -11.34 -11.32
CA GLU A 66 -32.27 -11.62 -11.54
C GLU A 66 -32.44 -12.17 -12.97
N PHE A 67 -32.56 -13.50 -13.11
CA PHE A 67 -32.71 -14.10 -14.42
C PHE A 67 -34.03 -13.71 -15.05
N LYS A 68 -33.99 -13.39 -16.36
CA LYS A 68 -35.19 -13.06 -17.17
C LYS A 68 -35.04 -13.67 -18.53
N GLU A 69 -36.08 -14.37 -18.98
CA GLU A 69 -36.15 -14.98 -20.30
C GLU A 69 -35.72 -13.98 -21.40
N ILE A 70 -34.92 -14.45 -22.36
CA ILE A 70 -34.49 -13.69 -23.54
C ILE A 70 -35.15 -14.30 -24.77
N GLU A 71 -36.00 -13.53 -25.42
CA GLU A 71 -36.53 -13.84 -26.76
C GLU A 71 -35.86 -12.95 -27.81
N PHE A 72 -35.30 -13.57 -28.86
CA PHE A 72 -34.69 -12.89 -29.96
C PHE A 72 -34.89 -13.63 -31.30
N ARG A 73 -35.64 -13.01 -32.21
CA ARG A 73 -35.86 -13.47 -33.59
C ARG A 73 -36.20 -14.98 -33.73
N GLY A 74 -37.10 -15.46 -32.86
CA GLY A 74 -37.57 -16.83 -32.88
C GLY A 74 -36.61 -17.86 -32.23
N MET A 75 -35.68 -17.39 -31.43
CA MET A 75 -34.92 -18.19 -30.49
C MET A 75 -35.16 -17.66 -29.09
N THR A 76 -35.46 -18.56 -28.15
CA THR A 76 -35.74 -18.25 -26.76
C THR A 76 -34.66 -18.88 -25.88
N LEU A 77 -34.19 -18.15 -24.92
CA LEU A 77 -33.33 -18.63 -23.82
C LEU A 77 -34.14 -18.48 -22.54
N THR A 78 -34.60 -19.59 -22.01
CA THR A 78 -35.46 -19.62 -20.80
C THR A 78 -34.65 -19.28 -19.54
N GLU A 79 -35.35 -18.98 -18.44
CA GLU A 79 -34.66 -18.77 -17.14
C GLU A 79 -33.90 -20.04 -16.72
N GLU A 80 -34.45 -21.24 -16.95
CA GLU A 80 -33.76 -22.49 -16.65
C GLU A 80 -32.46 -22.66 -17.46
N ASP A 81 -32.50 -22.33 -18.77
CA ASP A 81 -31.33 -22.35 -19.64
C ASP A 81 -30.25 -21.34 -19.16
N LEU A 82 -30.69 -20.13 -18.77
CA LEU A 82 -29.81 -19.09 -18.24
C LEU A 82 -29.12 -19.57 -16.96
N ILE A 83 -29.88 -20.17 -16.03
CA ILE A 83 -29.34 -20.73 -14.79
C ILE A 83 -28.32 -21.83 -15.09
N GLN A 84 -28.64 -22.76 -16.02
CA GLN A 84 -27.71 -23.81 -16.42
C GLN A 84 -26.41 -23.28 -17.04
N LEU A 85 -26.52 -22.30 -17.92
CA LEU A 85 -25.34 -21.68 -18.54
C LEU A 85 -24.51 -20.92 -17.51
N PHE A 86 -25.15 -20.11 -16.67
CA PHE A 86 -24.49 -19.24 -15.71
C PHE A 86 -23.78 -19.99 -14.59
N TYR A 87 -24.45 -20.94 -13.93
CA TYR A 87 -23.93 -21.64 -12.77
C TYR A 87 -23.11 -22.89 -13.11
N TYR A 88 -23.33 -23.52 -14.25
CA TYR A 88 -22.66 -24.78 -14.56
C TYR A 88 -21.69 -24.66 -15.72
N LYS A 89 -22.09 -24.06 -16.84
CA LYS A 89 -21.20 -23.99 -18.03
C LYS A 89 -20.11 -22.93 -17.88
N PHE A 90 -20.45 -21.76 -17.36
CA PHE A 90 -19.54 -20.62 -17.24
C PHE A 90 -19.09 -20.34 -15.81
N THR A 91 -19.16 -21.31 -14.91
CA THR A 91 -18.80 -21.17 -13.49
C THR A 91 -17.38 -20.66 -13.28
N GLU A 92 -16.41 -21.03 -14.15
CA GLU A 92 -15.02 -20.56 -14.08
C GLU A 92 -14.83 -19.12 -14.59
N THR A 93 -15.84 -18.54 -15.22
CA THR A 93 -15.79 -17.15 -15.66
C THR A 93 -16.05 -16.22 -14.47
N PRO A 94 -15.28 -15.13 -14.29
CA PRO A 94 -15.52 -14.16 -13.24
C PRO A 94 -16.95 -13.63 -13.24
N LEU A 95 -17.56 -13.49 -12.07
CA LEU A 95 -18.98 -13.27 -11.87
C LEU A 95 -19.54 -12.12 -12.71
N LEU A 96 -18.88 -10.96 -12.75
CA LEU A 96 -19.33 -9.79 -13.53
C LEU A 96 -19.13 -9.92 -15.05
N LYS A 97 -18.41 -10.96 -15.52
CA LYS A 97 -18.22 -11.27 -16.94
C LYS A 97 -19.00 -12.52 -17.38
N ARG A 98 -19.58 -13.23 -16.43
CA ARG A 98 -20.23 -14.51 -16.71
C ARG A 98 -21.43 -14.36 -17.63
N MET A 99 -22.21 -13.30 -17.45
CA MET A 99 -23.36 -13.02 -18.31
C MET A 99 -22.95 -12.60 -19.75
N ASP A 100 -21.78 -11.94 -19.91
CA ASP A 100 -21.24 -11.67 -21.24
C ASP A 100 -20.89 -12.97 -21.98
N ALA A 101 -20.33 -13.95 -21.28
CA ALA A 101 -20.06 -15.28 -21.85
C ALA A 101 -21.34 -16.03 -22.21
N VAL A 102 -22.39 -15.89 -21.42
CA VAL A 102 -23.72 -16.46 -21.75
C VAL A 102 -24.31 -15.80 -22.98
N LYS A 103 -24.22 -14.46 -23.07
CA LYS A 103 -24.66 -13.70 -24.25
C LYS A 103 -23.90 -14.13 -25.51
N ASP A 104 -22.58 -14.20 -25.45
CA ASP A 104 -21.75 -14.59 -26.59
C ASP A 104 -22.10 -16.00 -27.06
N TYR A 105 -22.30 -16.95 -26.14
CA TYR A 105 -22.78 -18.30 -26.47
C TYR A 105 -24.16 -18.30 -27.12
N PHE A 106 -25.08 -17.46 -26.68
CA PHE A 106 -26.40 -17.30 -27.27
C PHE A 106 -26.30 -16.76 -28.71
N ILE A 107 -25.47 -15.76 -28.93
CA ILE A 107 -25.20 -15.16 -30.25
C ILE A 107 -24.63 -16.22 -31.20
N ASP A 108 -23.58 -16.93 -30.80
CA ASP A 108 -22.94 -17.97 -31.60
C ASP A 108 -23.94 -19.09 -31.99
N SER A 109 -24.81 -19.47 -31.05
CA SER A 109 -25.83 -20.47 -31.26
C SER A 109 -26.89 -19.99 -32.29
N TRP A 110 -27.29 -18.72 -32.20
CA TRP A 110 -28.24 -18.12 -33.13
C TRP A 110 -27.65 -17.99 -34.54
N GLU A 111 -26.40 -17.51 -34.67
CA GLU A 111 -25.67 -17.37 -35.93
C GLU A 111 -25.51 -18.73 -36.64
N THR A 112 -25.14 -19.74 -35.87
CA THR A 112 -25.03 -21.13 -36.37
C THR A 112 -26.38 -21.63 -36.91
N LEU A 113 -27.46 -21.39 -36.18
CA LEU A 113 -28.82 -21.85 -36.58
C LEU A 113 -29.32 -21.10 -37.81
N LYS A 114 -29.03 -19.81 -37.94
CA LYS A 114 -29.57 -18.96 -39.02
C LYS A 114 -28.62 -18.84 -40.22
N GLY A 115 -27.36 -19.28 -40.10
CA GLY A 115 -26.36 -19.22 -41.16
C GLY A 115 -25.95 -17.80 -41.57
N ARG A 116 -26.11 -16.85 -40.68
CA ARG A 116 -25.73 -15.43 -40.89
C ARG A 116 -25.35 -14.75 -39.59
N ASN A 117 -24.49 -13.75 -39.67
CA ASN A 117 -24.09 -12.97 -38.53
C ASN A 117 -25.20 -12.01 -38.06
N ILE A 118 -25.15 -11.69 -36.77
CA ILE A 118 -26.02 -10.71 -36.14
C ILE A 118 -25.54 -9.28 -36.42
N SER A 119 -26.47 -8.32 -36.52
CA SER A 119 -26.10 -6.90 -36.73
C SER A 119 -25.53 -6.26 -35.46
N GLU A 120 -24.74 -5.19 -35.60
CA GLU A 120 -24.22 -4.44 -34.45
C GLU A 120 -25.34 -3.92 -33.54
N ASP A 121 -26.39 -3.36 -34.10
CA ASP A 121 -27.57 -2.86 -33.36
C ASP A 121 -28.24 -3.97 -32.52
N ASP A 122 -28.33 -5.18 -33.09
CA ASP A 122 -28.90 -6.33 -32.38
C ASP A 122 -27.96 -6.83 -31.26
N GLN A 123 -26.64 -6.76 -31.47
CA GLN A 123 -25.65 -7.08 -30.42
C GLN A 123 -25.76 -6.12 -29.24
N GLU A 124 -25.86 -4.81 -29.51
CA GLU A 124 -26.05 -3.79 -28.47
C GLU A 124 -27.37 -3.98 -27.71
N MET A 125 -28.45 -4.28 -28.44
CA MET A 125 -29.74 -4.56 -27.82
C MET A 125 -29.68 -5.79 -26.90
N LEU A 126 -29.02 -6.85 -27.35
CA LEU A 126 -28.82 -8.05 -26.51
C LEU A 126 -27.93 -7.73 -25.31
N GLN A 127 -26.83 -7.00 -25.49
CA GLN A 127 -25.99 -6.57 -24.39
C GLN A 127 -26.81 -5.87 -23.29
N MET A 128 -27.66 -4.92 -23.68
CA MET A 128 -28.52 -4.22 -22.72
C MET A 128 -29.52 -5.17 -22.02
N LYS A 129 -30.05 -6.19 -22.70
CA LYS A 129 -30.97 -7.17 -22.08
C LYS A 129 -30.25 -8.03 -21.06
N PHE A 130 -29.05 -8.53 -21.38
CA PHE A 130 -28.26 -9.34 -20.46
C PHE A 130 -27.72 -8.52 -19.29
N ASP A 131 -27.29 -7.26 -19.52
CA ASP A 131 -26.81 -6.37 -18.46
C ASP A 131 -27.88 -6.03 -17.43
N LYS A 132 -29.15 -5.92 -17.84
CA LYS A 132 -30.28 -5.67 -16.95
C LYS A 132 -30.62 -6.83 -15.99
N MET A 133 -30.01 -7.99 -16.16
CA MET A 133 -30.13 -9.09 -15.21
C MET A 133 -29.25 -8.88 -13.97
N TYR A 134 -28.19 -8.02 -14.05
CA TYR A 134 -27.45 -7.62 -12.88
C TYR A 134 -28.18 -6.52 -12.10
N THR A 135 -28.37 -6.72 -10.81
CA THR A 135 -28.87 -5.68 -9.91
C THR A 135 -27.91 -4.48 -9.91
N THR A 136 -26.61 -4.75 -9.90
CA THR A 136 -25.54 -3.77 -10.09
C THR A 136 -24.27 -4.44 -10.62
N LYS A 137 -23.46 -3.69 -11.39
CA LYS A 137 -22.10 -4.06 -11.76
C LYS A 137 -21.08 -3.14 -11.07
N ASP A 138 -21.54 -2.18 -10.27
CA ASP A 138 -20.69 -1.22 -9.56
C ASP A 138 -20.03 -1.88 -8.35
N ILE A 139 -18.73 -2.13 -8.46
CA ILE A 139 -17.94 -2.78 -7.43
C ILE A 139 -17.93 -1.97 -6.12
N TYR A 140 -18.02 -0.65 -6.19
CA TYR A 140 -18.12 0.22 -5.03
C TYR A 140 -19.40 -0.06 -4.23
N THR A 141 -20.54 -0.20 -4.92
CA THR A 141 -21.82 -0.57 -4.31
C THR A 141 -21.76 -1.99 -3.73
N ILE A 142 -21.19 -2.94 -4.46
CA ILE A 142 -21.05 -4.34 -4.00
C ILE A 142 -20.17 -4.39 -2.74
N TYR A 143 -19.11 -3.57 -2.68
CA TYR A 143 -18.25 -3.50 -1.49
C TYR A 143 -19.00 -2.92 -0.28
N ASN A 144 -19.85 -1.91 -0.48
CA ASN A 144 -20.72 -1.41 0.59
C ASN A 144 -21.70 -2.48 1.11
N TRP A 145 -22.24 -3.34 0.24
CA TRP A 145 -23.05 -4.47 0.71
C TRP A 145 -22.24 -5.42 1.60
N MET A 146 -20.99 -5.69 1.24
CA MET A 146 -20.10 -6.51 2.05
C MET A 146 -19.77 -5.86 3.39
N LEU A 147 -19.49 -4.54 3.40
CA LEU A 147 -19.23 -3.80 4.63
C LEU A 147 -20.45 -3.83 5.57
N ASP A 148 -21.67 -3.70 5.02
CA ASP A 148 -22.92 -3.81 5.78
C ASP A 148 -23.09 -5.19 6.40
N ASP A 149 -22.87 -6.24 5.61
CA ASP A 149 -22.94 -7.64 6.09
C ASP A 149 -21.90 -7.92 7.20
N CYS A 150 -20.73 -7.25 7.18
CA CYS A 150 -19.69 -7.33 8.23
C CYS A 150 -19.95 -6.39 9.42
N GLY A 151 -20.98 -5.53 9.39
CA GLY A 151 -21.25 -4.52 10.41
C GLY A 151 -20.20 -3.40 10.46
N CYS A 152 -19.55 -3.10 9.33
CA CYS A 152 -18.59 -2.02 9.17
C CYS A 152 -19.24 -0.71 8.74
N ASP A 153 -18.53 0.42 9.00
CA ASP A 153 -18.92 1.71 8.46
C ASP A 153 -18.94 1.68 6.92
N LEU A 154 -20.01 2.16 6.33
CA LEU A 154 -20.17 2.20 4.88
C LEU A 154 -19.38 3.35 4.27
N LEU A 155 -18.89 3.14 3.04
CA LEU A 155 -18.34 4.23 2.24
C LEU A 155 -19.47 5.16 1.77
N PRO A 156 -19.20 6.48 1.63
CA PRO A 156 -20.21 7.46 1.25
C PRO A 156 -20.88 7.15 -0.09
N GLU A 157 -22.20 7.23 -0.16
CA GLU A 157 -22.95 7.13 -1.41
C GLU A 157 -22.82 8.45 -2.21
N VAL A 158 -21.83 8.51 -3.07
CA VAL A 158 -21.54 9.66 -3.92
C VAL A 158 -21.29 9.23 -5.36
N PRO A 159 -21.46 10.15 -6.36
CA PRO A 159 -21.09 9.88 -7.73
C PRO A 159 -19.60 9.52 -7.87
N TYR A 160 -19.26 8.76 -8.92
CA TYR A 160 -17.90 8.26 -9.17
C TYR A 160 -16.81 9.35 -9.01
N GLU A 161 -17.03 10.55 -9.53
CA GLU A 161 -16.07 11.66 -9.55
C GLU A 161 -15.73 12.18 -8.12
N LYS A 162 -16.58 11.87 -7.14
CA LYS A 162 -16.42 12.25 -5.73
C LYS A 162 -15.99 11.09 -4.84
N ARG A 163 -15.88 9.87 -5.40
CA ARG A 163 -15.45 8.70 -4.64
C ARG A 163 -13.96 8.80 -4.36
N LYS A 164 -13.60 8.90 -3.09
CA LYS A 164 -12.23 8.80 -2.59
C LYS A 164 -12.18 7.65 -1.57
N LEU A 165 -11.42 6.61 -1.88
CA LEU A 165 -11.29 5.45 -0.99
C LEU A 165 -10.33 5.78 0.16
N PRO A 166 -10.68 5.49 1.42
CA PRO A 166 -9.72 5.42 2.51
C PRO A 166 -8.64 4.38 2.20
N TYR A 167 -7.40 4.62 2.64
CA TYR A 167 -6.30 3.69 2.35
C TYR A 167 -6.57 2.27 2.86
N GLU A 168 -7.25 2.14 4.00
CA GLU A 168 -7.63 0.84 4.58
C GLU A 168 -8.52 0.00 3.65
N ASP A 169 -9.27 0.63 2.75
CA ASP A 169 -10.20 -0.02 1.82
C ASP A 169 -9.61 -0.24 0.41
N VAL A 170 -8.44 0.30 0.12
CA VAL A 170 -7.79 0.22 -1.20
C VAL A 170 -7.55 -1.23 -1.62
N PHE A 171 -6.86 -2.00 -0.78
CA PHE A 171 -6.51 -3.38 -1.13
C PHE A 171 -7.67 -4.36 -0.97
N PRO A 172 -8.55 -4.25 0.03
CA PRO A 172 -9.80 -5.01 0.06
C PRO A 172 -10.66 -4.83 -1.19
N MET A 173 -10.83 -3.59 -1.61
CA MET A 173 -11.58 -3.24 -2.83
C MET A 173 -10.90 -3.79 -4.09
N LEU A 174 -9.57 -3.72 -4.18
CA LEU A 174 -8.81 -4.28 -5.29
C LEU A 174 -8.95 -5.80 -5.36
N TYR A 175 -8.89 -6.47 -4.21
CA TYR A 175 -9.09 -7.92 -4.12
C TYR A 175 -10.49 -8.31 -4.60
N LEU A 176 -11.53 -7.66 -4.07
CA LEU A 176 -12.91 -7.88 -4.49
C LEU A 176 -13.08 -7.65 -6.00
N LYS A 177 -12.51 -6.57 -6.53
CA LYS A 177 -12.53 -6.28 -7.98
C LYS A 177 -11.95 -7.43 -8.79
N TYR A 178 -10.81 -8.00 -8.37
CA TYR A 178 -10.19 -9.10 -9.10
C TYR A 178 -10.99 -10.39 -9.00
N ARG A 179 -11.60 -10.65 -7.86
CA ARG A 179 -12.50 -11.80 -7.69
C ARG A 179 -13.74 -11.69 -8.59
N LEU A 180 -14.32 -10.49 -8.70
CA LEU A 180 -15.54 -10.26 -9.48
C LEU A 180 -15.31 -10.13 -10.98
N SER A 181 -14.22 -9.49 -11.41
CA SER A 181 -13.98 -9.14 -12.82
C SER A 181 -12.82 -9.90 -13.46
N GLY A 182 -12.11 -10.71 -12.68
CA GLY A 182 -10.86 -11.35 -13.09
C GLY A 182 -9.66 -10.42 -13.01
N GLY A 183 -8.49 -10.98 -12.67
CA GLY A 183 -7.22 -10.27 -12.63
C GLY A 183 -6.73 -9.85 -14.02
N ASN A 184 -5.83 -8.87 -14.04
CA ASN A 184 -5.24 -8.39 -15.28
C ASN A 184 -4.26 -9.42 -15.86
N SER A 185 -4.52 -9.90 -17.07
CA SER A 185 -3.68 -10.89 -17.76
C SER A 185 -2.31 -10.35 -18.23
N THR A 186 -2.05 -9.04 -18.07
CA THR A 186 -0.81 -8.40 -18.55
C THR A 186 0.46 -8.89 -17.86
N HIS A 187 0.33 -9.56 -16.70
CA HIS A 187 1.47 -10.02 -15.90
C HIS A 187 1.89 -11.48 -16.17
N LYS A 188 1.18 -12.22 -17.02
CA LYS A 188 1.48 -13.63 -17.35
C LYS A 188 2.86 -13.88 -17.93
N ASN A 189 3.50 -12.87 -18.52
CA ASN A 189 4.83 -12.98 -19.12
C ASN A 189 5.98 -12.73 -18.13
N ILE A 190 5.66 -12.29 -16.90
CA ILE A 190 6.67 -12.04 -15.87
C ILE A 190 7.14 -13.38 -15.31
N LYS A 191 8.46 -13.62 -15.34
CA LYS A 191 9.07 -14.88 -14.92
C LYS A 191 9.69 -14.80 -13.52
N HIS A 192 9.93 -13.60 -13.02
CA HIS A 192 10.52 -13.36 -11.72
C HIS A 192 10.06 -12.00 -11.17
N LEU A 193 9.54 -11.99 -9.96
CA LEU A 193 9.15 -10.80 -9.22
C LEU A 193 10.14 -10.55 -8.10
N VAL A 194 10.63 -9.32 -7.98
CA VAL A 194 11.44 -8.87 -6.84
C VAL A 194 10.59 -7.91 -6.02
N ILE A 195 10.44 -8.22 -4.74
CA ILE A 195 9.74 -7.40 -3.77
C ILE A 195 10.77 -6.88 -2.77
N ASP A 196 10.91 -5.59 -2.66
CA ASP A 196 11.75 -4.93 -1.66
C ASP A 196 10.89 -4.37 -0.52
N GLU A 197 11.51 -4.07 0.61
CA GLU A 197 10.82 -3.57 1.82
C GLU A 197 9.67 -4.50 2.26
N MET A 198 9.95 -5.80 2.35
CA MET A 198 8.94 -6.84 2.64
C MET A 198 8.06 -6.55 3.86
N GLN A 199 8.61 -5.86 4.86
CA GLN A 199 7.96 -5.56 6.13
C GLN A 199 6.82 -4.54 6.01
N ASP A 200 6.75 -3.84 4.88
CA ASP A 200 5.72 -2.84 4.62
C ASP A 200 4.50 -3.40 3.87
N TYR A 201 4.51 -4.69 3.53
CA TYR A 201 3.41 -5.36 2.85
C TYR A 201 2.56 -6.17 3.83
N THR A 202 1.24 -6.06 3.67
CA THR A 202 0.25 -6.80 4.46
C THR A 202 -0.02 -8.20 3.91
N TYR A 203 -0.70 -9.04 4.69
CA TYR A 203 -1.13 -10.37 4.24
C TYR A 203 -1.99 -10.28 2.96
N LEU A 204 -2.95 -9.35 2.93
CA LEU A 204 -3.83 -9.13 1.79
C LEU A 204 -3.05 -8.70 0.54
N GLN A 205 -2.09 -7.79 0.70
CA GLN A 205 -1.23 -7.34 -0.42
C GLN A 205 -0.42 -8.50 -1.02
N TYR A 206 0.16 -9.36 -0.19
CA TYR A 206 0.85 -10.55 -0.67
C TYR A 206 -0.10 -11.55 -1.35
N THR A 207 -1.33 -11.69 -0.86
CA THR A 207 -2.35 -12.54 -1.50
C THR A 207 -2.68 -12.03 -2.90
N ILE A 208 -2.82 -10.72 -3.07
CA ILE A 208 -3.06 -10.11 -4.39
C ILE A 208 -1.84 -10.32 -5.31
N LEU A 209 -0.62 -10.08 -4.80
CA LEU A 209 0.60 -10.27 -5.58
C LEU A 209 0.76 -11.71 -6.04
N GLU A 210 0.50 -12.68 -5.19
CA GLU A 210 0.55 -14.11 -5.54
C GLU A 210 -0.47 -14.42 -6.66
N SER A 211 -1.69 -13.91 -6.56
CA SER A 211 -2.73 -14.12 -7.57
C SER A 211 -2.42 -13.45 -8.92
N LEU A 212 -1.64 -12.37 -8.95
CA LEU A 212 -1.26 -11.65 -10.17
C LEU A 212 -0.01 -12.22 -10.83
N PHE A 213 0.93 -12.72 -10.03
CA PHE A 213 2.26 -13.10 -10.47
C PHE A 213 2.55 -14.58 -10.17
N HIS A 214 2.10 -15.47 -11.04
CA HIS A 214 2.40 -16.90 -10.94
C HIS A 214 3.85 -17.20 -11.37
N CYS A 215 4.83 -16.62 -10.68
CA CYS A 215 6.24 -16.72 -11.02
C CYS A 215 7.13 -16.85 -9.77
N ARG A 216 8.42 -17.10 -9.98
CA ARG A 216 9.39 -17.10 -8.88
C ARG A 216 9.49 -15.70 -8.25
N MET A 217 9.65 -15.63 -6.92
CA MET A 217 9.77 -14.40 -6.19
C MET A 217 11.08 -14.35 -5.40
N THR A 218 11.69 -13.16 -5.34
CA THR A 218 12.73 -12.80 -4.39
C THR A 218 12.18 -11.68 -3.52
N ILE A 219 12.13 -11.91 -2.22
CA ILE A 219 11.53 -10.98 -1.26
C ILE A 219 12.63 -10.51 -0.33
N LEU A 220 12.86 -9.21 -0.28
CA LEU A 220 13.93 -8.55 0.45
C LEU A 220 13.33 -7.60 1.49
N GLY A 221 14.01 -7.40 2.62
CA GLY A 221 13.60 -6.39 3.59
C GLY A 221 14.30 -6.49 4.93
N ASP A 222 14.04 -5.50 5.75
CA ASP A 222 14.52 -5.41 7.13
C ASP A 222 13.32 -5.30 8.07
N ARG A 223 13.14 -6.31 8.93
CA ARG A 223 11.98 -6.38 9.85
C ARG A 223 11.92 -5.19 10.82
N ALA A 224 13.04 -4.62 11.20
CA ALA A 224 13.09 -3.48 12.10
C ALA A 224 12.71 -2.15 11.43
N GLN A 225 12.71 -2.07 10.09
CA GLN A 225 12.31 -0.87 9.33
C GLN A 225 10.81 -0.82 9.00
N THR A 226 9.98 -1.55 9.73
CA THR A 226 8.53 -1.52 9.51
C THR A 226 7.93 -0.14 9.82
N LEU A 227 6.93 0.25 9.03
CA LEU A 227 6.08 1.42 9.27
C LEU A 227 4.78 1.04 10.00
N ASP A 228 4.70 -0.18 10.54
CA ASP A 228 3.55 -0.64 11.32
C ASP A 228 3.90 -0.75 12.81
N THR A 229 2.94 -0.35 13.65
CA THR A 229 3.07 -0.45 15.12
C THR A 229 3.00 -1.90 15.61
N LYS A 230 2.19 -2.72 14.94
CA LYS A 230 2.11 -4.16 15.16
C LYS A 230 2.92 -4.86 14.10
N GLN A 231 4.16 -5.16 14.42
CA GLN A 231 5.06 -5.89 13.54
C GLN A 231 4.39 -7.20 13.07
N GLN A 232 3.78 -7.17 11.88
CA GLN A 232 3.28 -8.39 11.26
C GLN A 232 4.50 -9.26 10.95
N ASP A 233 4.55 -10.46 11.52
CA ASP A 233 5.64 -11.38 11.23
C ASP A 233 5.46 -11.98 9.83
N VAL A 234 5.88 -11.19 8.83
CA VAL A 234 5.80 -11.55 7.41
C VAL A 234 6.40 -12.94 7.17
N LEU A 235 7.48 -13.28 7.85
CA LEU A 235 8.13 -14.59 7.73
C LEU A 235 7.28 -15.76 8.22
N ARG A 236 6.30 -15.52 9.10
CA ARG A 236 5.39 -16.59 9.57
C ARG A 236 4.29 -16.91 8.59
N PHE A 237 3.81 -15.94 7.83
CA PHE A 237 2.70 -16.20 6.92
C PHE A 237 3.14 -16.45 5.49
N LEU A 238 4.27 -15.90 5.02
CA LEU A 238 4.76 -16.12 3.66
C LEU A 238 4.87 -17.61 3.25
N PRO A 239 5.40 -18.53 4.11
CA PRO A 239 5.44 -19.95 3.76
C PRO A 239 4.06 -20.58 3.58
N LYS A 240 3.04 -20.05 4.28
CA LYS A 240 1.66 -20.55 4.17
C LYS A 240 0.98 -20.04 2.90
N LEU A 241 1.35 -18.84 2.46
CA LEU A 241 0.76 -18.17 1.31
C LEU A 241 1.44 -18.61 0.00
N LEU A 242 2.78 -18.61 -0.03
CA LEU A 242 3.57 -18.85 -1.26
C LEU A 242 4.00 -20.32 -1.44
N GLY A 243 3.64 -21.19 -0.48
CA GLY A 243 3.98 -22.62 -0.54
C GLY A 243 5.27 -23.00 0.20
N ARG A 244 5.62 -24.30 0.17
CA ARG A 244 6.66 -24.89 1.04
C ARG A 244 8.10 -24.70 0.55
N GLU A 245 8.34 -24.21 -0.65
CA GLU A 245 9.68 -24.08 -1.24
C GLU A 245 10.32 -22.70 -0.98
N ILE A 246 10.11 -22.12 0.19
CA ILE A 246 10.75 -20.85 0.55
C ILE A 246 12.10 -21.12 1.19
N ARG A 247 13.16 -20.55 0.57
CA ARG A 247 14.50 -20.50 1.16
C ARG A 247 14.68 -19.13 1.82
N THR A 248 14.79 -19.12 3.15
CA THR A 248 15.15 -17.92 3.90
C THR A 248 16.66 -17.80 4.03
N ILE A 249 17.19 -16.61 3.73
CA ILE A 249 18.60 -16.25 3.94
C ILE A 249 18.60 -15.02 4.83
N GLU A 250 19.21 -15.14 6.00
CA GLU A 250 19.38 -14.05 6.94
C GLU A 250 20.78 -13.46 6.79
N ILE A 251 20.84 -12.14 6.52
CA ILE A 251 22.08 -11.39 6.42
C ILE A 251 22.29 -10.68 7.76
N LYS A 252 23.19 -11.21 8.59
CA LYS A 252 23.47 -10.69 9.95
C LYS A 252 24.54 -9.59 9.96
N LYS A 253 25.29 -9.40 8.88
CA LYS A 253 26.42 -8.49 8.84
C LYS A 253 26.03 -7.12 8.35
N SER A 254 26.26 -6.10 9.19
CA SER A 254 26.07 -4.69 8.82
C SER A 254 27.35 -4.13 8.22
N TYR A 255 27.27 -3.64 6.96
CA TYR A 255 28.41 -3.08 6.22
C TYR A 255 28.32 -1.56 6.03
N ARG A 256 27.18 -0.97 6.31
CA ARG A 256 26.83 0.39 5.90
C ARG A 256 27.32 1.44 6.89
N ASN A 257 26.96 1.28 8.15
CA ASN A 257 27.15 2.28 9.19
C ASN A 257 28.50 2.12 9.91
N THR A 258 28.93 3.15 10.65
CA THR A 258 30.00 3.00 11.65
C THR A 258 29.53 2.15 12.82
N LEU A 259 30.47 1.61 13.60
CA LEU A 259 30.20 0.77 14.76
C LEU A 259 29.30 1.49 15.78
N GLU A 260 29.55 2.77 16.01
CA GLU A 260 28.82 3.61 16.96
C GLU A 260 27.37 3.80 16.55
N ILE A 261 27.12 4.08 15.26
CA ILE A 261 25.78 4.21 14.69
C ILE A 261 25.05 2.86 14.71
N ALA A 262 25.74 1.78 14.36
CA ALA A 262 25.15 0.44 14.37
C ALA A 262 24.73 0.01 15.78
N ARG A 263 25.57 0.27 16.82
CA ARG A 263 25.19 0.03 18.22
C ARG A 263 24.00 0.87 18.67
N TYR A 264 23.93 2.11 18.22
CA TYR A 264 22.76 2.95 18.48
C TYR A 264 21.49 2.35 17.85
N ALA A 265 21.56 1.92 16.61
CA ALA A 265 20.45 1.29 15.91
C ALA A 265 20.00 -0.01 16.60
N GLU A 266 20.93 -0.86 17.08
CA GLU A 266 20.61 -2.05 17.89
C GLU A 266 19.89 -1.68 19.18
N LYS A 267 20.37 -0.67 19.91
CA LYS A 267 19.77 -0.18 21.16
C LYS A 267 18.30 0.26 20.92
N VAL A 268 18.05 0.97 19.84
CA VAL A 268 16.70 1.52 19.51
C VAL A 268 15.76 0.44 19.01
N SER A 269 16.23 -0.46 18.16
CA SER A 269 15.39 -1.54 17.58
C SER A 269 15.17 -2.73 18.49
N GLY A 270 16.05 -2.92 19.50
CA GLY A 270 16.08 -4.12 20.34
C GLY A 270 16.58 -5.38 19.61
N VAL A 271 17.09 -5.25 18.39
CA VAL A 271 17.70 -6.35 17.64
C VAL A 271 19.15 -6.49 18.06
N SER A 272 19.55 -7.65 18.57
CA SER A 272 20.86 -7.86 19.23
C SER A 272 21.77 -8.88 18.52
N ASP A 273 21.44 -9.30 17.31
CA ASP A 273 22.07 -10.46 16.65
C ASP A 273 22.85 -10.08 15.38
N LEU A 274 23.28 -8.79 15.27
CA LEU A 274 24.02 -8.28 14.13
C LEU A 274 25.55 -8.42 14.34
N GLU A 275 26.24 -8.94 13.34
CA GLU A 275 27.69 -8.87 13.25
C GLU A 275 28.10 -7.47 12.78
N LEU A 276 28.55 -6.65 13.72
CA LEU A 276 29.00 -5.28 13.42
C LEU A 276 30.40 -5.28 12.86
N LEU A 277 30.64 -4.46 11.84
CA LEU A 277 32.00 -4.22 11.35
C LEU A 277 32.77 -3.30 12.31
N ASP A 278 34.06 -3.56 12.45
CA ASP A 278 35.01 -2.73 13.20
C ASP A 278 35.41 -1.49 12.38
N ARG A 279 34.39 -0.72 11.96
CA ARG A 279 34.52 0.56 11.25
C ARG A 279 34.15 1.68 12.22
N HIS A 280 35.14 2.23 12.90
CA HIS A 280 34.91 3.29 13.85
C HIS A 280 34.60 4.62 13.19
N GLY A 281 33.76 5.41 13.83
CA GLY A 281 33.39 6.76 13.47
C GLY A 281 33.20 7.65 14.69
N LYS A 282 32.40 8.69 14.53
CA LYS A 282 32.04 9.59 15.62
C LYS A 282 30.92 8.94 16.47
N GLU A 283 30.99 9.17 17.78
CA GLU A 283 29.91 8.82 18.70
C GLU A 283 28.59 9.49 18.29
N VAL A 284 27.49 8.81 18.47
CA VAL A 284 26.15 9.38 18.22
C VAL A 284 25.88 10.50 19.20
N VAL A 285 25.51 11.67 18.68
CA VAL A 285 25.24 12.84 19.52
C VAL A 285 23.75 12.94 19.78
N GLU A 286 23.34 12.71 21.02
CA GLU A 286 21.95 12.95 21.47
C GLU A 286 21.90 14.31 22.20
N LYS A 287 21.00 15.21 21.79
CA LYS A 287 20.88 16.55 22.38
C LYS A 287 19.45 17.01 22.48
N THR A 288 19.08 17.54 23.63
CA THR A 288 17.76 18.12 23.89
C THR A 288 17.87 19.63 23.96
N PHE A 289 16.99 20.34 23.25
CA PHE A 289 16.90 21.80 23.19
C PHE A 289 15.63 22.27 23.92
N ASN A 290 15.68 23.48 24.49
CA ASN A 290 14.53 24.07 25.16
C ASN A 290 13.57 24.79 24.19
N THR A 291 14.08 25.20 23.02
CA THR A 291 13.31 25.94 22.02
C THR A 291 13.70 25.55 20.60
N ASP A 292 12.74 25.75 19.67
CA ASP A 292 12.98 25.60 18.23
C ASP A 292 14.12 26.51 17.73
N THR A 293 14.27 27.70 18.34
CA THR A 293 15.30 28.66 17.96
C THR A 293 16.70 28.13 18.28
N GLU A 294 16.89 27.54 19.48
CA GLU A 294 18.17 26.93 19.89
C GLU A 294 18.54 25.76 18.96
N LEU A 295 17.56 24.90 18.63
CA LEU A 295 17.77 23.80 17.70
C LEU A 295 18.14 24.30 16.30
N LEU A 296 17.46 25.32 15.79
CA LEU A 296 17.75 25.91 14.49
C LEU A 296 19.15 26.56 14.46
N ASP A 297 19.56 27.24 15.53
CA ASP A 297 20.88 27.88 15.62
C ASP A 297 22.00 26.82 15.62
N GLU A 298 21.81 25.70 16.33
CA GLU A 298 22.73 24.55 16.31
C GLU A 298 22.85 23.95 14.92
N LEU A 299 21.69 23.66 14.27
CA LEU A 299 21.65 23.13 12.90
C LEU A 299 22.37 24.05 11.92
N VAL A 300 22.09 25.36 11.96
CA VAL A 300 22.73 26.34 11.09
C VAL A 300 24.26 26.39 11.31
N CYS A 301 24.69 26.27 12.57
CA CYS A 301 26.13 26.23 12.91
C CYS A 301 26.81 25.02 12.27
N HIS A 302 26.22 23.81 12.44
CA HIS A 302 26.76 22.60 11.84
C HIS A 302 26.74 22.63 10.30
N LEU A 303 25.66 23.09 9.71
CA LEU A 303 25.45 23.07 8.26
C LEU A 303 26.24 24.13 7.50
N LYS A 304 26.72 25.19 8.17
CA LYS A 304 27.66 26.19 7.60
C LYS A 304 29.11 25.73 7.61
N CYS A 305 29.42 24.69 8.40
CA CYS A 305 30.76 24.10 8.48
C CYS A 305 30.65 22.57 8.25
N PRO A 306 30.23 22.10 7.06
CA PRO A 306 29.83 20.70 6.83
C PRO A 306 31.01 19.70 6.84
N GLY A 307 32.24 20.12 7.01
CA GLY A 307 33.41 19.24 6.86
C GLY A 307 33.58 18.73 5.42
N ASP A 308 34.14 17.53 5.26
CA ASP A 308 34.41 16.90 3.96
C ASP A 308 33.21 16.04 3.43
N PHE A 309 32.00 16.20 3.98
CA PHE A 309 30.83 15.40 3.60
C PHE A 309 30.07 16.02 2.42
N GLU A 310 29.63 15.16 1.49
CA GLU A 310 28.90 15.56 0.29
C GLU A 310 27.39 15.63 0.50
N THR A 311 26.87 14.82 1.42
CA THR A 311 25.42 14.66 1.64
C THR A 311 25.07 14.75 3.12
N ALA A 312 24.03 15.51 3.43
CA ALA A 312 23.46 15.57 4.76
C ALA A 312 21.94 15.47 4.68
N ALA A 313 21.31 14.86 5.67
CA ALA A 313 19.86 14.84 5.78
C ALA A 313 19.41 15.38 7.13
N LEU A 314 18.37 16.21 7.11
CA LEU A 314 17.57 16.54 8.26
C LEU A 314 16.25 15.77 8.12
N ILE A 315 16.01 14.82 9.01
CA ILE A 315 14.89 13.88 8.92
C ILE A 315 13.92 14.16 10.06
N THR A 316 12.66 14.40 9.70
CA THR A 316 11.57 14.72 10.61
C THR A 316 10.55 13.59 10.67
N THR A 317 9.53 13.74 11.52
CA THR A 317 8.46 12.78 11.65
C THR A 317 7.36 12.98 10.61
N THR A 318 7.01 14.24 10.30
CA THR A 318 5.90 14.59 9.39
C THR A 318 6.36 15.49 8.26
N GLU A 319 5.61 15.50 7.13
CA GLU A 319 5.90 16.40 6.00
C GLU A 319 5.72 17.87 6.36
N GLU A 320 4.79 18.18 7.26
CA GLU A 320 4.58 19.55 7.76
C GLU A 320 5.82 20.06 8.49
N GLU A 321 6.38 19.26 9.42
CA GLU A 321 7.64 19.59 10.11
C GLU A 321 8.79 19.75 9.12
N ALA A 322 8.92 18.84 8.15
CA ALA A 322 9.97 18.92 7.13
C ALA A 322 9.84 20.18 6.27
N PHE A 323 8.64 20.51 5.84
CA PHE A 323 8.38 21.70 5.05
C PHE A 323 8.72 23.00 5.81
N ASP A 324 8.23 23.13 7.05
CA ASP A 324 8.48 24.31 7.87
C ASP A 324 9.95 24.49 8.20
N LEU A 325 10.66 23.42 8.57
CA LEU A 325 12.10 23.46 8.78
C LEU A 325 12.87 23.83 7.52
N SER A 326 12.49 23.28 6.36
CA SER A 326 13.14 23.64 5.10
C SER A 326 13.01 25.14 4.80
N ARG A 327 11.84 25.72 5.09
CA ARG A 327 11.56 27.15 4.94
C ARG A 327 12.39 27.99 5.90
N LEU A 328 12.43 27.61 7.17
CA LEU A 328 13.19 28.33 8.20
C LEU A 328 14.70 28.33 7.94
N LEU A 329 15.27 27.19 7.51
CA LEU A 329 16.67 27.07 7.13
C LEU A 329 17.02 27.95 5.92
N LYS A 330 16.15 27.98 4.90
CA LYS A 330 16.32 28.89 3.74
C LYS A 330 16.33 30.36 4.14
N LEU A 331 15.46 30.78 5.06
CA LEU A 331 15.42 32.14 5.60
C LEU A 331 16.71 32.49 6.35
N ARG A 332 17.42 31.52 6.94
CA ARG A 332 18.71 31.69 7.59
C ARG A 332 19.92 31.55 6.66
N GLY A 333 19.67 31.45 5.35
CA GLY A 333 20.70 31.40 4.31
C GLY A 333 21.35 30.04 4.10
N VAL A 334 20.74 28.96 4.59
CA VAL A 334 21.16 27.58 4.33
C VAL A 334 20.54 27.10 3.01
N ASN A 335 21.38 26.54 2.13
CA ASN A 335 20.90 25.94 0.88
C ASN A 335 20.34 24.53 1.18
N VAL A 336 19.04 24.37 1.01
CA VAL A 336 18.29 23.16 1.39
C VAL A 336 17.47 22.64 0.21
N SER A 337 17.55 21.33 -0.02
CA SER A 337 16.66 20.58 -0.92
C SER A 337 15.54 19.95 -0.07
N TYR A 338 14.30 20.39 -0.26
CA TYR A 338 13.15 19.72 0.33
C TYR A 338 12.73 18.55 -0.56
N VAL A 339 12.61 17.38 0.02
CA VAL A 339 12.19 16.14 -0.67
C VAL A 339 10.87 15.66 -0.06
N ASP A 340 9.81 15.74 -0.85
CA ASP A 340 8.48 15.25 -0.56
C ASP A 340 8.16 14.01 -1.41
N ARG A 341 6.94 13.47 -1.25
CA ARG A 341 6.44 12.30 -2.00
C ARG A 341 6.36 12.50 -3.52
N ASN A 342 6.36 13.75 -4.01
CA ASN A 342 6.31 14.10 -5.44
C ASN A 342 7.70 14.35 -6.03
N SER A 343 8.72 14.35 -5.21
CA SER A 343 10.09 14.66 -5.63
C SER A 343 10.66 13.50 -6.45
N SER A 344 11.18 13.81 -7.64
CA SER A 344 11.71 12.82 -8.59
C SER A 344 13.22 12.69 -8.59
N ALA A 345 13.95 13.58 -7.92
CA ALA A 345 15.41 13.63 -7.96
C ALA A 345 16.02 14.02 -6.62
N PHE A 346 17.03 13.24 -6.23
CA PHE A 346 17.90 13.52 -5.10
C PHE A 346 19.07 14.41 -5.55
N LYS A 347 19.44 15.42 -4.73
CA LYS A 347 20.54 16.33 -5.01
C LYS A 347 21.60 16.23 -3.92
N LYS A 348 22.88 16.42 -4.28
CA LYS A 348 23.96 16.60 -3.31
C LYS A 348 23.70 17.81 -2.41
N GLY A 349 24.20 17.76 -1.19
CA GLY A 349 24.03 18.80 -0.18
C GLY A 349 23.05 18.41 0.91
N LEU A 350 22.39 19.41 1.52
CA LEU A 350 21.43 19.19 2.58
C LEU A 350 20.05 18.87 2.01
N THR A 351 19.52 17.73 2.42
CA THR A 351 18.15 17.30 2.16
C THR A 351 17.32 17.40 3.45
N VAL A 352 16.10 17.93 3.34
CA VAL A 352 15.09 17.85 4.41
C VAL A 352 13.95 16.98 3.94
N THR A 353 13.62 15.96 4.74
CA THR A 353 12.60 14.96 4.39
C THR A 353 12.05 14.27 5.64
N THR A 354 11.09 13.36 5.48
CA THR A 354 10.56 12.52 6.57
C THR A 354 11.29 11.17 6.64
N PHE A 355 11.18 10.49 7.80
CA PHE A 355 11.83 9.20 8.01
C PHE A 355 11.32 8.12 7.03
N TYR A 356 10.03 8.14 6.68
CA TYR A 356 9.45 7.16 5.76
C TYR A 356 9.81 7.44 4.30
N LEU A 357 10.03 8.70 3.90
CA LEU A 357 10.55 9.06 2.58
C LEU A 357 12.07 8.89 2.47
N ALA A 358 12.77 8.92 3.59
CA ALA A 358 14.21 8.63 3.65
C ALA A 358 14.54 7.14 3.45
N LYS A 359 13.53 6.24 3.53
CA LYS A 359 13.77 4.80 3.26
C LYS A 359 14.35 4.60 1.87
N GLY A 360 15.39 3.75 1.79
CA GLY A 360 16.13 3.51 0.54
C GLY A 360 17.20 4.58 0.20
N LEU A 361 17.25 5.72 0.92
CA LEU A 361 18.29 6.74 0.75
C LEU A 361 19.43 6.54 1.78
N GLU A 362 20.58 7.15 1.52
CA GLU A 362 21.77 7.12 2.37
C GLU A 362 22.45 8.49 2.36
N PHE A 363 22.99 8.90 3.51
CA PHE A 363 23.59 10.21 3.70
C PHE A 363 24.86 10.10 4.54
N ASP A 364 25.86 10.92 4.26
CA ASP A 364 27.08 10.96 5.07
C ASP A 364 26.78 11.39 6.51
N GLN A 365 25.91 12.39 6.67
CA GLN A 365 25.44 12.89 7.96
C GLN A 365 23.91 12.87 8.05
N VAL A 366 23.37 12.45 9.17
CA VAL A 366 21.94 12.51 9.47
C VAL A 366 21.69 13.27 10.77
N PHE A 367 20.78 14.25 10.69
CA PHE A 367 20.18 14.95 11.81
C PHE A 367 18.75 14.45 11.94
N ALA A 368 18.52 13.54 12.89
CA ALA A 368 17.20 12.97 13.16
C ALA A 368 16.48 13.82 14.22
N LEU A 369 15.30 14.33 13.90
CA LEU A 369 14.45 14.99 14.87
C LEU A 369 13.50 13.96 15.48
N ARG A 370 13.55 13.82 16.81
CA ARG A 370 12.61 12.98 17.55
C ARG A 370 11.23 13.61 17.47
N GLY A 371 10.25 12.82 17.05
CA GLY A 371 8.86 13.20 17.10
C GLY A 371 8.31 13.23 18.54
N ALA A 372 7.05 13.64 18.69
CA ALA A 372 6.35 13.66 19.98
C ALA A 372 6.46 12.32 20.70
N LYS A 373 6.48 12.34 22.04
CA LYS A 373 6.61 11.14 22.88
C LYS A 373 5.50 10.12 22.64
N GLU A 374 4.31 10.61 22.29
CA GLU A 374 3.11 9.81 22.02
C GLU A 374 3.09 9.18 20.63
N ASN A 375 4.07 9.51 19.76
CA ASN A 375 4.15 8.90 18.44
C ASN A 375 4.39 7.38 18.56
N PRO A 376 3.45 6.54 18.11
CA PRO A 376 3.56 5.08 18.24
C PRO A 376 4.71 4.49 17.40
N LEU A 377 5.24 5.23 16.41
CA LEU A 377 6.35 4.82 15.55
C LEU A 377 7.68 5.47 15.92
N LYS A 378 7.81 6.04 17.12
CA LYS A 378 9.03 6.75 17.55
C LYS A 378 10.30 5.91 17.37
N ASN A 379 10.30 4.69 17.88
CA ASN A 379 11.47 3.80 17.82
C ASN A 379 11.77 3.37 16.38
N GLN A 380 10.76 3.07 15.58
CA GLN A 380 10.92 2.73 14.18
C GLN A 380 11.48 3.91 13.37
N ALA A 381 10.99 5.13 13.62
CA ALA A 381 11.52 6.34 12.99
C ALA A 381 12.99 6.57 13.36
N GLU A 382 13.38 6.46 14.63
CA GLU A 382 14.76 6.58 15.08
C GLU A 382 15.65 5.51 14.45
N TYR A 383 15.20 4.26 14.40
CA TYR A 383 15.93 3.17 13.77
C TYR A 383 16.15 3.41 12.28
N ILE A 384 15.08 3.82 11.56
CA ILE A 384 15.20 4.17 10.14
C ILE A 384 16.19 5.30 9.95
N CYS A 385 16.10 6.39 10.72
CA CYS A 385 17.04 7.50 10.65
C CYS A 385 18.50 7.05 10.88
N ALA A 386 18.75 6.23 11.90
CA ALA A 386 20.07 5.71 12.19
C ALA A 386 20.63 4.88 11.02
N THR A 387 19.82 4.04 10.41
CA THR A 387 20.24 3.21 9.26
C THR A 387 20.48 4.01 7.99
N ARG A 388 20.08 5.28 7.92
CA ARG A 388 20.39 6.20 6.80
C ARG A 388 21.75 6.89 6.92
N ALA A 389 22.34 6.96 8.13
CA ALA A 389 23.61 7.64 8.38
C ALA A 389 24.81 6.75 8.06
N LEU A 390 25.70 7.19 7.18
CA LEU A 390 26.93 6.46 6.83
C LEU A 390 28.09 6.74 7.80
N HIS A 391 28.23 7.99 8.26
CA HIS A 391 29.40 8.48 9.01
C HIS A 391 29.04 9.16 10.31
N GLU A 392 28.02 10.03 10.34
CA GLU A 392 27.64 10.78 11.54
C GLU A 392 26.12 10.78 11.74
N LEU A 393 25.72 10.57 12.99
CA LEU A 393 24.32 10.63 13.44
C LEU A 393 24.18 11.60 14.60
N TYR A 394 23.25 12.53 14.44
CA TYR A 394 22.79 13.45 15.47
C TYR A 394 21.32 13.22 15.71
N VAL A 395 20.93 13.04 16.96
CA VAL A 395 19.53 12.83 17.36
C VAL A 395 19.13 13.98 18.26
N TYR A 396 18.25 14.82 17.76
CA TYR A 396 17.82 16.05 18.39
C TYR A 396 16.38 15.95 18.87
N GLU A 397 16.14 16.47 20.05
CA GLU A 397 14.82 16.51 20.69
C GLU A 397 14.55 17.91 21.22
N ILE A 398 13.31 18.36 21.11
CA ILE A 398 12.86 19.58 21.78
C ILE A 398 12.22 19.15 23.09
N ALA A 399 12.69 19.71 24.22
CA ALA A 399 12.04 19.47 25.50
C ALA A 399 10.58 19.90 25.40
N ASP A 400 9.65 19.03 25.88
CA ASP A 400 8.23 19.38 25.88
C ASP A 400 8.06 20.76 26.50
N SER A 401 7.76 21.76 25.69
CA SER A 401 7.21 23.00 26.21
C SER A 401 5.90 22.60 26.87
N LEU A 402 5.85 22.71 28.18
CA LEU A 402 4.62 22.60 28.97
C LEU A 402 3.48 23.16 28.12
N ALA A 403 2.55 22.28 27.74
CA ALA A 403 1.40 22.62 26.93
C ALA A 403 0.79 23.92 27.48
N LYS A 404 0.79 24.96 26.67
CA LYS A 404 -0.02 26.15 26.91
C LYS A 404 -1.34 26.01 26.19
#